data_79da6b67769aa44bd87c780d32cd779e
#
_entry.id   79da6b67769aa44bd87c780d32cd779e
#
_cell.length_a   1.000
_cell.length_b   1.000
_cell.length_c   1.000
_cell.angle_alpha   90.00
_cell.angle_beta   90.00
_cell.angle_gamma   90.00
#
_symmetry.space_group_name_H-M   'P 1'
#
loop_
_entity.id
_entity.type
_entity.pdbx_description
1 polymer ?
#
loop_
_entity_poly.entity_id
_entity_poly.type
_entity_poly.pdbx_seq_one_letter_code
_entity_poly.pdbx_strand_id
1 'polypeptide(L)'
;MCGISPEDKIFAISADIARQAGWLQLLLHSENVPPEEQDDIARCELFQNQMMCKYLTSKSPENEFRSLLQELGSAFEAKTGVKLWKDFDSANNIVSSVSRFLSLDEEGFVRLAKKLTSAMIERIDAGELKNYINNRVDTKQLKSIGLLSASLTLLGVKCDAGQLVKFMRDINDVRQIDAHLMSNEDVAAKRMRVPVPENLHFLEQGARLIEYANDGIEKSYRC
;
A
#
# COMPACT_ATOMS: atom_id res chain seq x y z
N MET A 1 14.02 17.71 9.72
CA MET A 1 13.28 17.27 8.50
C MET A 1 14.31 16.97 7.42
N CYS A 2 14.19 15.86 6.71
CA CYS A 2 15.07 15.51 5.60
C CYS A 2 14.23 15.20 4.37
N GLY A 3 14.79 15.42 3.18
CA GLY A 3 14.20 15.07 1.89
C GLY A 3 15.15 14.16 1.12
N ILE A 4 14.62 13.42 0.17
CA ILE A 4 15.39 12.56 -0.74
C ILE A 4 15.23 13.13 -2.15
N SER A 5 16.32 13.23 -2.90
CA SER A 5 16.29 13.61 -4.31
C SER A 5 15.89 12.42 -5.18
N PRO A 6 15.55 12.65 -6.46
CA PRO A 6 15.34 11.56 -7.44
C PRO A 6 16.57 10.65 -7.62
N GLU A 7 17.76 11.13 -7.29
CA GLU A 7 19.04 10.42 -7.36
C GLU A 7 19.42 9.74 -6.03
N ASP A 8 18.44 9.53 -5.12
CA ASP A 8 18.62 8.91 -3.79
C ASP A 8 19.58 9.65 -2.83
N LYS A 9 19.86 10.93 -3.08
CA LYS A 9 20.63 11.77 -2.16
C LYS A 9 19.75 12.31 -1.05
N ILE A 10 20.24 12.27 0.20
CA ILE A 10 19.54 12.79 1.36
C ILE A 10 19.92 14.25 1.57
N PHE A 11 18.92 15.13 1.61
CA PHE A 11 19.07 16.54 1.96
C PHE A 11 18.45 16.78 3.34
N ALA A 12 19.19 17.47 4.21
CA ALA A 12 18.71 17.83 5.52
C ALA A 12 19.13 19.27 5.87
N ILE A 13 18.29 19.95 6.64
CA ILE A 13 18.64 21.29 7.17
C ILE A 13 19.65 21.09 8.30
N SER A 14 20.75 21.84 8.26
CA SER A 14 21.82 21.76 9.26
C SER A 14 21.33 21.84 10.71
N ALA A 15 20.30 22.64 10.98
CA ALA A 15 19.68 22.73 12.29
C ALA A 15 18.98 21.43 12.74
N ASP A 16 18.44 20.66 11.79
CA ASP A 16 17.81 19.37 12.09
C ASP A 16 18.88 18.29 12.32
N ILE A 17 20.01 18.34 11.59
CA ILE A 17 21.16 17.46 11.83
C ILE A 17 21.73 17.71 13.22
N ALA A 18 21.89 18.99 13.63
CA ALA A 18 22.43 19.36 14.93
C ALA A 18 21.60 18.86 16.13
N ARG A 19 20.34 18.50 15.91
CA ARG A 19 19.45 17.94 16.94
C ARG A 19 19.52 16.41 17.04
N GLN A 20 20.25 15.74 16.15
CA GLN A 20 20.37 14.28 16.16
C GLN A 20 21.43 13.81 17.15
N ALA A 21 21.44 12.52 17.45
CA ALA A 21 22.46 11.89 18.26
C ALA A 21 23.86 12.12 17.67
N GLY A 22 24.88 12.35 18.50
CA GLY A 22 26.22 12.73 18.06
C GLY A 22 26.86 11.74 17.06
N TRP A 23 26.63 10.44 17.21
CA TRP A 23 27.12 9.43 16.25
C TRP A 23 26.50 9.60 14.86
N LEU A 24 25.21 9.97 14.79
CA LEU A 24 24.52 10.21 13.51
C LEU A 24 25.01 11.50 12.85
N GLN A 25 25.32 12.54 13.66
CA GLN A 25 25.93 13.77 13.15
C GLN A 25 27.30 13.48 12.51
N LEU A 26 28.13 12.65 13.16
CA LEU A 26 29.43 12.24 12.62
C LEU A 26 29.30 11.45 11.33
N LEU A 27 28.34 10.51 11.26
CA LEU A 27 28.06 9.72 10.04
C LEU A 27 27.64 10.65 8.90
N LEU A 28 26.68 11.52 9.14
CA LEU A 28 26.19 12.47 8.12
C LEU A 28 27.27 13.46 7.68
N HIS A 29 28.19 13.82 8.58
CA HIS A 29 29.31 14.69 8.23
C HIS A 29 30.35 13.97 7.35
N SER A 30 30.64 12.69 7.62
CA SER A 30 31.59 11.90 6.83
C SER A 30 31.10 11.62 5.42
N GLU A 31 29.80 11.52 5.24
CA GLU A 31 29.13 11.28 3.94
C GLU A 31 28.67 12.57 3.24
N ASN A 32 29.06 13.75 3.79
CA ASN A 32 28.64 15.03 3.22
C ASN A 32 29.35 15.28 1.89
N VAL A 33 28.61 15.14 0.82
CA VAL A 33 29.06 15.48 -0.53
C VAL A 33 28.51 16.86 -0.89
N PRO A 34 29.34 17.81 -1.32
CA PRO A 34 28.82 19.08 -1.81
C PRO A 34 27.91 18.83 -3.02
N PRO A 35 26.79 19.54 -3.16
CA PRO A 35 25.94 19.41 -4.33
C PRO A 35 26.72 19.77 -5.59
N GLU A 36 26.88 18.83 -6.50
CA GLU A 36 27.63 19.01 -7.74
C GLU A 36 26.87 19.90 -8.73
N GLU A 37 25.53 19.94 -8.64
CA GLU A 37 24.68 20.77 -9.48
C GLU A 37 23.54 21.40 -8.67
N GLN A 38 23.24 22.68 -8.96
CA GLN A 38 22.11 23.38 -8.34
C GLN A 38 20.75 22.74 -8.65
N ASP A 39 20.64 22.02 -9.76
CA ASP A 39 19.41 21.36 -10.19
C ASP A 39 18.98 20.20 -9.27
N ASP A 40 19.93 19.52 -8.63
CA ASP A 40 19.65 18.43 -7.68
C ASP A 40 18.93 18.94 -6.44
N ILE A 41 19.34 20.09 -5.93
CA ILE A 41 18.70 20.73 -4.77
C ILE A 41 17.29 21.22 -5.15
N ALA A 42 17.15 21.81 -6.34
CA ALA A 42 15.87 22.34 -6.81
C ALA A 42 14.81 21.25 -7.00
N ARG A 43 15.23 20.01 -7.25
CA ARG A 43 14.34 18.83 -7.37
C ARG A 43 14.01 18.16 -6.04
N CYS A 44 14.72 18.49 -4.97
CA CYS A 44 14.44 17.94 -3.65
C CYS A 44 13.09 18.44 -3.13
N GLU A 45 12.19 17.53 -2.74
CA GLU A 45 10.87 17.89 -2.19
C GLU A 45 10.95 18.83 -0.99
N LEU A 46 11.95 18.64 -0.11
CA LEU A 46 12.18 19.51 1.04
C LEU A 46 12.45 20.94 0.60
N PHE A 47 13.31 21.14 -0.42
CA PHE A 47 13.61 22.47 -0.95
C PHE A 47 12.39 23.10 -1.59
N GLN A 48 11.65 22.33 -2.40
CA GLN A 48 10.45 22.83 -3.05
C GLN A 48 9.36 23.21 -2.04
N ASN A 49 9.14 22.40 -1.00
CA ASN A 49 8.16 22.70 0.03
C ASN A 49 8.53 23.88 0.92
N GLN A 50 9.78 23.97 1.35
CA GLN A 50 10.21 24.97 2.33
C GLN A 50 10.73 26.24 1.71
N MET A 51 11.49 26.18 0.62
CA MET A 51 12.11 27.34 0.01
C MET A 51 11.28 27.92 -1.14
N MET A 52 10.62 27.06 -1.90
CA MET A 52 9.80 27.51 -3.03
C MET A 52 8.32 27.66 -2.67
N CYS A 53 7.92 27.37 -1.42
CA CYS A 53 6.54 27.36 -0.93
C CYS A 53 5.57 26.59 -1.85
N LYS A 54 6.07 25.59 -2.57
CA LYS A 54 5.27 24.70 -3.38
C LYS A 54 4.78 23.57 -2.51
N TYR A 55 3.47 23.50 -2.28
CA TYR A 55 2.85 22.33 -1.71
C TYR A 55 2.95 21.19 -2.71
N LEU A 56 4.01 20.42 -2.65
CA LEU A 56 4.03 19.12 -3.28
C LEU A 56 3.18 18.19 -2.41
N THR A 57 2.08 17.75 -2.95
CA THR A 57 1.45 16.52 -2.47
C THR A 57 2.44 15.41 -2.77
N SER A 58 3.34 15.13 -1.84
CA SER A 58 4.16 13.92 -1.93
C SER A 58 3.16 12.77 -1.95
N LYS A 59 3.06 12.12 -3.09
CA LYS A 59 2.24 10.92 -3.26
C LYS A 59 2.97 9.77 -2.59
N SER A 60 3.02 9.79 -1.24
CA SER A 60 3.50 8.59 -0.58
C SER A 60 2.56 7.44 -0.95
N PRO A 61 3.07 6.24 -1.24
CA PRO A 61 2.22 5.09 -1.54
C PRO A 61 1.13 4.87 -0.50
N GLU A 62 1.38 5.22 0.76
CA GLU A 62 0.42 5.13 1.85
C GLU A 62 -0.75 6.11 1.71
N ASN A 63 -0.46 7.36 1.31
CA ASN A 63 -1.50 8.37 1.11
C ASN A 63 -2.35 8.04 -0.11
N GLU A 64 -1.71 7.59 -1.19
CA GLU A 64 -2.39 7.13 -2.39
C GLU A 64 -3.28 5.92 -2.08
N PHE A 65 -2.80 4.94 -1.30
CA PHE A 65 -3.57 3.79 -0.85
C PHE A 65 -4.87 4.20 -0.13
N ARG A 66 -4.78 5.18 0.77
CA ARG A 66 -5.95 5.69 1.50
C ARG A 66 -6.97 6.33 0.56
N SER A 67 -6.49 7.18 -0.37
CA SER A 67 -7.33 7.84 -1.36
C SER A 67 -8.05 6.83 -2.26
N LEU A 68 -7.30 5.88 -2.83
CA LEU A 68 -7.83 4.86 -3.72
C LEU A 68 -8.85 3.93 -3.04
N LEU A 69 -8.65 3.56 -1.77
CA LEU A 69 -9.66 2.80 -1.03
C LEU A 69 -10.97 3.57 -0.86
N GLN A 70 -10.87 4.86 -0.57
CA GLN A 70 -12.04 5.72 -0.44
C GLN A 70 -12.76 5.88 -1.78
N GLU A 71 -12.02 6.13 -2.85
CA GLU A 71 -12.55 6.27 -4.21
C GLU A 71 -13.23 4.99 -4.68
N LEU A 72 -12.61 3.82 -4.46
CA LEU A 72 -13.20 2.52 -4.79
C LEU A 72 -14.51 2.30 -4.04
N GLY A 73 -14.53 2.59 -2.73
CA GLY A 73 -15.74 2.45 -1.91
C GLY A 73 -16.88 3.34 -2.41
N SER A 74 -16.59 4.62 -2.67
CA SER A 74 -17.55 5.59 -3.17
C SER A 74 -18.08 5.23 -4.57
N ALA A 75 -17.19 4.81 -5.47
CA ALA A 75 -17.58 4.39 -6.81
C ALA A 75 -18.44 3.13 -6.80
N PHE A 76 -18.10 2.16 -5.94
CA PHE A 76 -18.88 0.95 -5.78
C PHE A 76 -20.29 1.26 -5.24
N GLU A 77 -20.39 2.08 -4.20
CA GLU A 77 -21.66 2.50 -3.62
C GLU A 77 -22.51 3.29 -4.63
N ALA A 78 -21.90 4.18 -5.39
CA ALA A 78 -22.61 4.93 -6.44
C ALA A 78 -23.19 4.02 -7.55
N LYS A 79 -22.49 2.92 -7.90
CA LYS A 79 -22.94 1.97 -8.93
C LYS A 79 -23.94 0.92 -8.42
N THR A 80 -23.84 0.52 -7.18
CA THR A 80 -24.58 -0.63 -6.62
C THR A 80 -25.67 -0.24 -5.62
N GLY A 81 -25.57 0.94 -5.03
CA GLY A 81 -26.41 1.37 -3.90
C GLY A 81 -26.08 0.73 -2.57
N VAL A 82 -25.01 -0.11 -2.49
CA VAL A 82 -24.59 -0.78 -1.25
C VAL A 82 -23.16 -0.42 -0.89
N LYS A 83 -22.86 -0.37 0.40
CA LYS A 83 -21.51 -0.07 0.88
C LYS A 83 -20.57 -1.25 0.65
N LEU A 84 -19.38 -0.96 0.11
CA LEU A 84 -18.32 -1.96 -0.03
C LEU A 84 -17.63 -2.26 1.31
N TRP A 85 -17.43 -1.22 2.12
CA TRP A 85 -16.67 -1.30 3.35
C TRP A 85 -17.58 -1.26 4.57
N LYS A 86 -17.29 -2.10 5.56
CA LYS A 86 -17.91 -2.04 6.88
C LYS A 86 -17.56 -0.72 7.56
N ASP A 87 -18.55 -0.09 8.15
CA ASP A 87 -18.37 1.04 9.05
C ASP A 87 -18.14 0.52 10.49
N PHE A 88 -17.00 0.84 11.06
CA PHE A 88 -16.69 0.64 12.48
C PHE A 88 -15.67 1.67 12.95
N ASP A 89 -15.69 2.02 14.22
CA ASP A 89 -14.95 3.15 14.79
C ASP A 89 -13.42 3.09 14.55
N SER A 90 -12.84 1.89 14.48
CA SER A 90 -11.41 1.70 14.24
C SER A 90 -11.02 1.57 12.75
N ALA A 91 -11.97 1.66 11.81
CA ALA A 91 -11.70 1.47 10.38
C ALA A 91 -10.63 2.42 9.85
N ASN A 92 -10.71 3.69 10.23
CA ASN A 92 -9.71 4.70 9.84
C ASN A 92 -8.34 4.42 10.46
N ASN A 93 -8.31 3.89 11.69
CA ASN A 93 -7.05 3.52 12.35
C ASN A 93 -6.35 2.35 11.66
N ILE A 94 -7.12 1.38 11.14
CA ILE A 94 -6.55 0.26 10.38
C ILE A 94 -5.91 0.77 9.08
N VAL A 95 -6.62 1.57 8.32
CA VAL A 95 -6.09 2.14 7.05
C VAL A 95 -4.89 3.05 7.32
N SER A 96 -4.94 3.90 8.35
CA SER A 96 -3.82 4.77 8.71
C SER A 96 -2.60 4.02 9.27
N SER A 97 -2.79 2.78 9.76
CA SER A 97 -1.68 1.93 10.24
C SER A 97 -0.88 1.27 9.11
N VAL A 98 -1.33 1.33 7.86
CA VAL A 98 -0.54 0.87 6.70
C VAL A 98 0.61 1.84 6.48
N SER A 99 1.83 1.35 6.60
CA SER A 99 3.05 2.13 6.44
C SER A 99 4.21 1.23 6.04
N ARG A 100 5.02 1.65 5.04
CA ARG A 100 6.24 0.96 4.63
C ARG A 100 7.23 0.79 5.78
N PHE A 101 7.21 1.66 6.76
CA PHE A 101 8.07 1.60 7.94
C PHE A 101 7.80 0.43 8.87
N LEU A 102 6.75 -0.35 8.63
CA LEU A 102 6.56 -1.65 9.26
C LEU A 102 7.53 -2.71 8.70
N SER A 103 7.95 -2.57 7.45
CA SER A 103 8.80 -3.52 6.73
C SER A 103 10.28 -3.21 6.96
N LEU A 104 10.78 -3.46 8.16
CA LEU A 104 12.19 -3.29 8.51
C LEU A 104 13.00 -4.60 8.30
N ASP A 105 12.30 -5.72 8.33
CA ASP A 105 12.80 -7.08 8.19
C ASP A 105 11.70 -7.96 7.56
N GLU A 106 11.95 -9.26 7.46
CA GLU A 106 10.99 -10.19 6.87
C GLU A 106 9.69 -10.29 7.67
N GLU A 107 9.77 -10.33 9.01
CA GLU A 107 8.58 -10.33 9.87
C GLU A 107 7.77 -9.05 9.69
N GLY A 108 8.45 -7.91 9.60
CA GLY A 108 7.85 -6.60 9.33
C GLY A 108 7.16 -6.54 7.98
N PHE A 109 7.75 -7.15 6.93
CA PHE A 109 7.14 -7.24 5.62
C PHE A 109 5.83 -8.05 5.65
N VAL A 110 5.82 -9.20 6.33
CA VAL A 110 4.59 -10.00 6.53
C VAL A 110 3.57 -9.24 7.38
N ARG A 111 4.02 -8.49 8.39
CA ARG A 111 3.18 -7.62 9.21
C ARG A 111 2.52 -6.53 8.37
N LEU A 112 3.25 -5.93 7.41
CA LEU A 112 2.66 -4.99 6.45
C LEU A 112 1.60 -5.66 5.58
N ALA A 113 1.85 -6.87 5.06
CA ALA A 113 0.87 -7.64 4.30
C ALA A 113 -0.40 -7.93 5.14
N LYS A 114 -0.26 -8.23 6.44
CA LYS A 114 -1.39 -8.37 7.37
C LYS A 114 -2.20 -7.07 7.47
N LYS A 115 -1.54 -5.93 7.60
CA LYS A 115 -2.21 -4.62 7.66
C LYS A 115 -2.96 -4.29 6.37
N LEU A 116 -2.34 -4.52 5.22
CA LEU A 116 -2.99 -4.38 3.92
C LEU A 116 -4.21 -5.29 3.78
N THR A 117 -4.09 -6.56 4.18
CA THR A 117 -5.21 -7.51 4.18
C THR A 117 -6.36 -7.03 5.06
N SER A 118 -6.07 -6.58 6.27
CA SER A 118 -7.10 -6.05 7.18
C SER A 118 -7.76 -4.79 6.61
N ALA A 119 -7.00 -3.89 5.98
CA ALA A 119 -7.52 -2.66 5.41
C ALA A 119 -8.39 -2.89 4.15
N MET A 120 -8.11 -3.93 3.35
CA MET A 120 -8.80 -4.19 2.08
C MET A 120 -9.81 -5.33 2.17
N ILE A 121 -9.44 -6.47 2.79
CA ILE A 121 -10.21 -7.72 2.66
C ILE A 121 -11.15 -7.92 3.84
N GLU A 122 -10.66 -7.73 5.06
CA GLU A 122 -11.45 -7.94 6.29
C GLU A 122 -12.51 -6.86 6.48
N ARG A 123 -12.31 -5.69 5.86
CA ARG A 123 -13.29 -4.60 5.84
C ARG A 123 -14.41 -4.78 4.81
N ILE A 124 -14.27 -5.68 3.84
CA ILE A 124 -15.36 -5.94 2.88
C ILE A 124 -16.63 -6.32 3.63
N ASP A 125 -17.73 -5.64 3.34
CA ASP A 125 -19.04 -6.01 3.87
C ASP A 125 -19.63 -7.17 3.08
N ALA A 126 -19.34 -8.38 3.56
CA ALA A 126 -19.85 -9.59 2.93
C ALA A 126 -21.39 -9.71 3.00
N GLY A 127 -22.03 -9.07 4.00
CA GLY A 127 -23.49 -9.04 4.12
C GLY A 127 -24.10 -8.20 3.01
N GLU A 128 -23.63 -6.97 2.85
CA GLU A 128 -24.10 -6.07 1.79
C GLU A 128 -23.82 -6.64 0.39
N LEU A 129 -22.65 -7.24 0.16
CA LEU A 129 -22.34 -7.86 -1.11
C LEU A 129 -23.27 -9.06 -1.42
N LYS A 130 -23.62 -9.89 -0.42
CA LYS A 130 -24.58 -10.98 -0.60
C LYS A 130 -25.97 -10.46 -0.93
N ASN A 131 -26.42 -9.38 -0.26
CA ASN A 131 -27.67 -8.70 -0.55
C ASN A 131 -27.69 -8.18 -2.00
N TYR A 132 -26.61 -7.54 -2.44
CA TYR A 132 -26.49 -7.05 -3.81
C TYR A 132 -26.54 -8.17 -4.86
N ILE A 133 -25.83 -9.27 -4.61
CA ILE A 133 -25.82 -10.45 -5.50
C ILE A 133 -27.21 -11.09 -5.60
N ASN A 134 -27.98 -11.10 -4.51
CA ASN A 134 -29.39 -11.49 -4.41
C ASN A 134 -29.73 -12.75 -5.22
N ASN A 135 -29.15 -13.90 -4.86
CA ASN A 135 -29.37 -15.21 -5.49
C ASN A 135 -29.01 -15.33 -6.99
N ARG A 136 -28.42 -14.29 -7.60
CA ARG A 136 -27.97 -14.34 -9.01
C ARG A 136 -26.75 -15.25 -9.20
N VAL A 137 -26.00 -15.52 -8.12
CA VAL A 137 -24.83 -16.39 -8.09
C VAL A 137 -24.89 -17.22 -6.80
N ASP A 138 -24.46 -18.48 -6.82
CA ASP A 138 -24.31 -19.28 -5.60
C ASP A 138 -23.18 -18.70 -4.73
N THR A 139 -23.56 -18.14 -3.60
CA THR A 139 -22.65 -17.46 -2.66
C THR A 139 -22.21 -18.32 -1.47
N LYS A 140 -22.70 -19.59 -1.38
CA LYS A 140 -22.51 -20.45 -0.18
C LYS A 140 -21.04 -20.67 0.18
N GLN A 141 -20.15 -20.76 -0.81
CA GLN A 141 -18.72 -20.99 -0.60
C GLN A 141 -17.85 -19.75 -0.82
N LEU A 142 -18.46 -18.61 -1.19
CA LEU A 142 -17.71 -17.40 -1.49
C LEU A 142 -17.36 -16.65 -0.21
N LYS A 143 -16.05 -16.41 -0.02
CA LYS A 143 -15.50 -15.47 0.99
C LYS A 143 -15.46 -14.06 0.40
N SER A 144 -15.06 -13.06 1.22
CA SER A 144 -15.06 -11.63 0.87
C SER A 144 -14.51 -11.31 -0.52
N ILE A 145 -13.35 -11.83 -0.91
CA ILE A 145 -12.74 -11.59 -2.24
C ILE A 145 -13.61 -12.22 -3.35
N GLY A 146 -14.15 -13.41 -3.11
CA GLY A 146 -15.03 -14.09 -4.06
C GLY A 146 -16.36 -13.35 -4.26
N LEU A 147 -16.93 -12.81 -3.19
CA LEU A 147 -18.13 -11.99 -3.25
C LEU A 147 -17.88 -10.68 -4.00
N LEU A 148 -16.74 -10.01 -3.75
CA LEU A 148 -16.34 -8.82 -4.50
C LEU A 148 -16.19 -9.14 -6.00
N SER A 149 -15.49 -10.23 -6.35
CA SER A 149 -15.32 -10.65 -7.74
C SER A 149 -16.68 -10.92 -8.41
N ALA A 150 -17.60 -11.62 -7.74
CA ALA A 150 -18.94 -11.88 -8.25
C ALA A 150 -19.75 -10.59 -8.44
N SER A 151 -19.64 -9.65 -7.51
CA SER A 151 -20.30 -8.34 -7.60
C SER A 151 -19.78 -7.51 -8.78
N LEU A 152 -18.45 -7.50 -9.01
CA LEU A 152 -17.85 -6.84 -10.17
C LEU A 152 -18.29 -7.46 -11.49
N THR A 153 -18.42 -8.78 -11.54
CA THR A 153 -18.98 -9.48 -12.72
C THR A 153 -20.41 -9.05 -13.01
N LEU A 154 -21.25 -8.95 -11.96
CA LEU A 154 -22.64 -8.50 -12.11
C LEU A 154 -22.77 -7.03 -12.51
N LEU A 155 -21.80 -6.19 -12.15
CA LEU A 155 -21.70 -4.80 -12.61
C LEU A 155 -21.35 -4.68 -14.09
N GLY A 156 -20.97 -5.78 -14.72
CA GLY A 156 -20.62 -5.80 -16.14
C GLY A 156 -19.30 -5.08 -16.44
N VAL A 157 -18.35 -5.13 -15.48
CA VAL A 157 -16.99 -4.60 -15.74
C VAL A 157 -16.39 -5.30 -16.96
N LYS A 158 -15.73 -4.54 -17.82
CA LYS A 158 -15.18 -5.05 -19.09
C LYS A 158 -13.98 -5.98 -18.91
N CYS A 159 -13.35 -5.92 -17.74
CA CYS A 159 -12.17 -6.71 -17.40
C CYS A 159 -12.59 -8.02 -16.69
N ASP A 160 -11.71 -9.02 -16.69
CA ASP A 160 -11.90 -10.22 -15.87
C ASP A 160 -11.89 -9.86 -14.38
N ALA A 161 -13.07 -9.97 -13.75
CA ALA A 161 -13.24 -9.64 -12.33
C ALA A 161 -12.31 -10.49 -11.41
N GLY A 162 -11.97 -11.73 -11.83
CA GLY A 162 -11.02 -12.57 -11.11
C GLY A 162 -9.61 -12.00 -11.12
N GLN A 163 -9.19 -11.39 -12.22
CA GLN A 163 -7.91 -10.70 -12.35
C GLN A 163 -7.89 -9.39 -11.58
N LEU A 164 -9.01 -8.64 -11.57
CA LEU A 164 -9.11 -7.39 -10.82
C LEU A 164 -8.89 -7.58 -9.31
N VAL A 165 -9.31 -8.70 -8.73
CA VAL A 165 -9.13 -9.00 -7.31
C VAL A 165 -7.90 -9.88 -7.02
N LYS A 166 -7.09 -10.20 -8.04
CA LYS A 166 -5.92 -11.08 -7.91
C LYS A 166 -4.92 -10.54 -6.88
N PHE A 167 -4.62 -9.24 -6.93
CA PHE A 167 -3.69 -8.61 -6.00
C PHE A 167 -4.08 -8.81 -4.52
N MET A 168 -5.37 -8.81 -4.20
CA MET A 168 -5.86 -9.09 -2.85
C MET A 168 -5.53 -10.53 -2.42
N ARG A 169 -5.65 -11.50 -3.33
CA ARG A 169 -5.29 -12.89 -3.05
C ARG A 169 -3.80 -13.04 -2.85
N ASP A 170 -2.99 -12.42 -3.71
CA ASP A 170 -1.53 -12.47 -3.65
C ASP A 170 -1.01 -11.88 -2.33
N ILE A 171 -1.52 -10.73 -1.90
CA ILE A 171 -1.16 -10.11 -0.60
C ILE A 171 -1.63 -10.97 0.58
N ASN A 172 -2.84 -11.54 0.49
CA ASN A 172 -3.33 -12.45 1.53
C ASN A 172 -2.50 -13.74 1.65
N ASP A 173 -1.94 -14.22 0.56
CA ASP A 173 -1.04 -15.38 0.57
C ASP A 173 0.29 -15.04 1.24
N VAL A 174 0.84 -13.87 1.01
CA VAL A 174 2.02 -13.36 1.74
C VAL A 174 1.74 -13.25 3.24
N ARG A 175 0.56 -12.73 3.63
CA ARG A 175 0.14 -12.68 5.05
C ARG A 175 0.18 -14.05 5.73
N GLN A 176 -0.11 -15.14 5.00
CA GLN A 176 -0.20 -16.48 5.56
C GLN A 176 1.17 -17.11 5.85
N ILE A 177 2.28 -16.51 5.42
CA ILE A 177 3.63 -17.03 5.66
C ILE A 177 3.89 -17.22 7.15
N ASP A 178 3.44 -16.29 7.98
CA ASP A 178 3.63 -16.31 9.43
C ASP A 178 2.57 -17.14 10.19
N ALA A 179 1.46 -17.51 9.54
CA ALA A 179 0.34 -18.18 10.20
C ALA A 179 0.53 -19.72 10.32
N HIS A 180 1.45 -20.29 9.58
CA HIS A 180 1.66 -21.74 9.49
C HIS A 180 3.14 -22.07 9.51
N LEU A 181 3.50 -23.22 10.11
CA LEU A 181 4.81 -23.84 9.93
C LEU A 181 4.93 -24.30 8.48
N MET A 182 5.54 -23.46 7.65
CA MET A 182 5.68 -23.69 6.21
C MET A 182 7.11 -24.13 5.89
N SER A 183 7.26 -24.88 4.81
CA SER A 183 8.57 -25.13 4.22
C SER A 183 9.14 -23.85 3.62
N ASN A 184 10.48 -23.74 3.52
CA ASN A 184 11.11 -22.60 2.85
C ASN A 184 10.66 -22.45 1.40
N GLU A 185 10.34 -23.56 0.72
CA GLU A 185 9.84 -23.58 -0.65
C GLU A 185 8.43 -22.97 -0.75
N ASP A 186 7.54 -23.26 0.20
CA ASP A 186 6.21 -22.68 0.26
C ASP A 186 6.26 -21.17 0.56
N VAL A 187 7.17 -20.75 1.45
CA VAL A 187 7.41 -19.33 1.75
C VAL A 187 7.86 -18.60 0.48
N ALA A 188 8.88 -19.14 -0.22
CA ALA A 188 9.36 -18.54 -1.47
C ALA A 188 8.27 -18.49 -2.54
N ALA A 189 7.49 -19.56 -2.70
CA ALA A 189 6.39 -19.60 -3.66
C ALA A 189 5.31 -18.54 -3.39
N LYS A 190 5.02 -18.25 -2.11
CA LYS A 190 4.08 -17.18 -1.73
C LYS A 190 4.67 -15.79 -1.94
N ARG A 191 5.95 -15.60 -1.64
CA ARG A 191 6.66 -14.34 -1.89
C ARG A 191 6.68 -13.98 -3.36
N MET A 192 6.89 -14.96 -4.25
CA MET A 192 6.90 -14.76 -5.71
C MET A 192 5.55 -14.33 -6.31
N ARG A 193 4.44 -14.44 -5.58
CA ARG A 193 3.12 -14.00 -6.08
C ARG A 193 2.99 -12.49 -6.16
N VAL A 194 3.69 -11.77 -5.30
CA VAL A 194 3.77 -10.30 -5.36
C VAL A 194 4.98 -9.88 -6.17
N PRO A 195 4.88 -8.88 -7.06
CA PRO A 195 5.99 -8.43 -7.91
C PRO A 195 6.97 -7.52 -7.13
N VAL A 196 7.45 -8.02 -5.99
CA VAL A 196 8.38 -7.30 -5.11
C VAL A 196 9.73 -8.01 -5.15
N PRO A 197 10.79 -7.40 -5.73
CA PRO A 197 12.11 -8.00 -5.78
C PRO A 197 12.70 -8.23 -4.39
N GLU A 198 13.20 -9.43 -4.13
CA GLU A 198 13.77 -9.80 -2.82
C GLU A 198 15.15 -9.18 -2.54
N ASN A 199 15.85 -8.74 -3.58
CA ASN A 199 17.16 -8.08 -3.48
C ASN A 199 17.08 -6.62 -3.03
N LEU A 200 15.90 -6.05 -2.92
CA LEU A 200 15.70 -4.69 -2.42
C LEU A 200 15.78 -4.66 -0.89
N HIS A 201 16.12 -3.49 -0.34
CA HIS A 201 16.01 -3.26 1.10
C HIS A 201 14.55 -3.41 1.57
N PHE A 202 14.32 -3.91 2.78
CA PHE A 202 12.96 -4.20 3.28
C PHE A 202 12.02 -3.00 3.26
N LEU A 203 12.50 -1.80 3.54
CA LEU A 203 11.70 -0.58 3.43
C LEU A 203 11.20 -0.34 2.00
N GLU A 204 12.06 -0.60 1.02
CA GLU A 204 11.70 -0.48 -0.39
C GLU A 204 10.75 -1.60 -0.81
N GLN A 205 10.99 -2.83 -0.35
CA GLN A 205 10.04 -3.93 -0.54
C GLN A 205 8.66 -3.58 0.01
N GLY A 206 8.62 -2.94 1.19
CA GLY A 206 7.36 -2.46 1.80
C GLY A 206 6.67 -1.39 0.94
N ALA A 207 7.41 -0.44 0.38
CA ALA A 207 6.88 0.56 -0.55
C ALA A 207 6.29 -0.10 -1.79
N ARG A 208 7.04 -1.03 -2.43
CA ARG A 208 6.58 -1.78 -3.62
C ARG A 208 5.34 -2.63 -3.35
N LEU A 209 5.21 -3.20 -2.16
CA LEU A 209 4.01 -3.95 -1.79
C LEU A 209 2.78 -3.04 -1.70
N ILE A 210 2.93 -1.83 -1.16
CA ILE A 210 1.84 -0.83 -1.12
C ILE A 210 1.51 -0.34 -2.54
N GLU A 211 2.51 -0.06 -3.37
CA GLU A 211 2.32 0.31 -4.78
C GLU A 211 1.58 -0.78 -5.55
N TYR A 212 1.93 -2.05 -5.35
CA TYR A 212 1.21 -3.17 -5.94
C TYR A 212 -0.28 -3.22 -5.53
N ALA A 213 -0.56 -2.91 -4.26
CA ALA A 213 -1.93 -2.77 -3.80
C ALA A 213 -2.65 -1.59 -4.48
N ASN A 214 -1.99 -0.43 -4.61
CA ASN A 214 -2.51 0.76 -5.28
C ASN A 214 -2.86 0.48 -6.73
N ASP A 215 -1.95 -0.11 -7.50
CA ASP A 215 -2.16 -0.51 -8.89
C ASP A 215 -3.35 -1.45 -9.04
N GLY A 216 -3.50 -2.40 -8.12
CA GLY A 216 -4.62 -3.34 -8.11
C GLY A 216 -5.96 -2.65 -7.86
N ILE A 217 -6.01 -1.73 -6.89
CA ILE A 217 -7.20 -0.95 -6.57
C ILE A 217 -7.56 -0.03 -7.75
N GLU A 218 -6.59 0.69 -8.31
CA GLU A 218 -6.79 1.60 -9.43
C GLU A 218 -7.35 0.88 -10.66
N LYS A 219 -6.81 -0.29 -11.00
CA LYS A 219 -7.35 -1.12 -12.08
C LYS A 219 -8.79 -1.55 -11.81
N SER A 220 -9.11 -1.91 -10.56
CA SER A 220 -10.47 -2.31 -10.18
C SER A 220 -11.50 -1.18 -10.27
N TYR A 221 -11.04 0.05 -10.07
CA TYR A 221 -11.87 1.26 -10.10
C TYR A 221 -12.09 1.80 -11.52
N ARG A 222 -11.07 1.69 -12.41
CA ARG A 222 -11.12 2.23 -13.79
C ARG A 222 -11.83 1.32 -14.79
N CYS A 223 -12.03 0.05 -14.48
CA CYS A 223 -12.78 -0.90 -15.30
C CYS A 223 -14.29 -0.82 -15.06
#